data_304f20897ae38255589279c00c1ed984
#
_entry.id   304f20897ae38255589279c00c1ed984
#
_cell.length_a   1.000
_cell.length_b   1.000
_cell.length_c   1.000
_cell.angle_alpha   90.00
_cell.angle_beta   90.00
_cell.angle_gamma   90.00
#
_symmetry.space_group_name_H-M   'P 1'
#
loop_
_entity.id
_entity.type
_entity.pdbx_description
1 polymer ?
#
loop_
_entity_poly.entity_id
_entity_poly.type
_entity_poly.pdbx_seq_one_letter_code
_entity_poly.pdbx_strand_id
1 'polypeptide(L)'
;IRDRYKAQNGRAFEILSVFVPFMSELNEEPGLRLAILSRGARLYSTRRLVEEARKRGLDVNVLDPMSFSLFVDDNGIDVMHEGRPAAFDAVIPRIGHSITRHGVAVLRHLEQMGMWTANTGQGILQSRDKLHASQLLARNKIPVPKTVYVRDTADIEHAIEAVGGLPVVVKVTEGTQGQGVFLRHTYYETRNLVQGLLHTKKAILIQEYIAESHGTDIRALVVGDRVVACMRRRARGREFRSNFHLNGTVEPVELDPALEEVACRAARVLGLRVAGVDLLESIHGPLVLEVNSSPGLE
;
A
#
# COMPACT_ATOMS: atom_id res chain seq x y z
N ILE A 1 -9.78 15.68 21.60
CA ILE A 1 -10.65 15.81 20.39
C ILE A 1 -10.03 16.82 19.41
N ARG A 2 -9.59 18.01 19.85
CA ARG A 2 -8.97 19.04 18.99
C ARG A 2 -7.65 18.58 18.34
N ASP A 3 -6.83 17.82 19.05
CA ASP A 3 -5.54 17.35 18.52
C ASP A 3 -5.68 16.15 17.58
N ARG A 4 -6.67 15.27 17.81
CA ARG A 4 -7.07 14.26 16.81
C ARG A 4 -7.60 14.89 15.52
N TYR A 5 -8.32 16.00 15.62
CA TYR A 5 -8.86 16.71 14.46
C TYR A 5 -7.77 17.37 13.62
N LYS A 6 -6.70 17.90 14.26
CA LYS A 6 -5.54 18.46 13.55
C LYS A 6 -4.71 17.40 12.84
N ALA A 7 -4.45 16.25 13.48
CA ALA A 7 -3.71 15.14 12.88
C ALA A 7 -4.44 14.52 11.67
N GLN A 8 -5.77 14.41 11.73
CA GLN A 8 -6.57 13.87 10.63
C GLN A 8 -6.70 14.83 9.44
N ASN A 9 -6.74 16.13 9.68
CA ASN A 9 -6.81 17.13 8.62
C ASN A 9 -5.49 17.26 7.85
N GLY A 10 -4.34 17.05 8.50
CA GLY A 10 -3.02 17.17 7.90
C GLY A 10 -2.71 16.11 6.83
N ARG A 11 -3.20 14.87 6.99
CA ARG A 11 -2.86 13.76 6.09
C ARG A 11 -3.33 13.94 4.65
N ALA A 12 -4.56 14.40 4.45
CA ALA A 12 -5.07 14.71 3.10
C ALA A 12 -4.37 15.94 2.52
N PHE A 13 -4.04 16.92 3.35
CA PHE A 13 -3.25 18.09 2.98
C PHE A 13 -1.88 17.67 2.45
N GLU A 14 -1.16 16.79 3.15
CA GLU A 14 0.17 16.32 2.77
C GLU A 14 0.15 15.49 1.48
N ILE A 15 -0.87 14.66 1.27
CA ILE A 15 -1.01 13.92 0.01
C ILE A 15 -1.13 14.89 -1.18
N LEU A 16 -1.87 15.98 -1.02
CA LEU A 16 -1.98 16.99 -2.05
C LEU A 16 -0.70 17.82 -2.22
N SER A 17 0.19 17.86 -1.24
CA SER A 17 1.46 18.58 -1.35
C SER A 17 2.44 17.98 -2.36
N VAL A 18 2.31 16.69 -2.73
CA VAL A 18 3.12 16.10 -3.82
C VAL A 18 2.76 16.66 -5.19
N PHE A 19 1.62 17.36 -5.32
CA PHE A 19 1.26 18.10 -6.53
C PHE A 19 1.91 19.48 -6.61
N VAL A 20 2.41 20.04 -5.52
CA VAL A 20 2.92 21.40 -5.49
C VAL A 20 4.09 21.62 -6.49
N PRO A 21 5.08 20.74 -6.60
CA PRO A 21 6.12 20.87 -7.63
C PRO A 21 5.54 20.79 -9.05
N PHE A 22 4.61 19.86 -9.30
CA PHE A 22 3.92 19.72 -10.59
C PHE A 22 3.04 20.94 -10.89
N MET A 23 2.35 21.50 -9.90
CA MET A 23 1.57 22.74 -10.05
C MET A 23 2.43 23.95 -10.35
N SER A 24 3.66 24.02 -9.81
CA SER A 24 4.61 25.11 -10.10
C SER A 24 5.21 25.01 -11.51
N GLU A 25 5.27 23.81 -12.10
CA GLU A 25 5.68 23.58 -13.49
C GLU A 25 4.58 23.95 -14.49
N LEU A 26 3.31 23.86 -14.08
CA LEU A 26 2.14 24.19 -14.90
C LEU A 26 1.75 25.68 -14.86
N ASN A 27 2.68 26.56 -14.46
CA ASN A 27 2.48 28.00 -14.30
C ASN A 27 1.27 28.58 -15.05
N GLU A 28 0.33 29.16 -14.27
CA GLU A 28 -0.65 30.17 -14.68
C GLU A 28 -1.94 29.75 -15.42
N GLU A 29 -2.32 28.45 -15.49
CA GLU A 29 -3.66 28.16 -15.99
C GLU A 29 -4.69 28.10 -14.84
N PRO A 30 -5.79 28.88 -14.91
CA PRO A 30 -6.85 28.85 -13.94
C PRO A 30 -7.61 27.52 -14.03
N GLY A 31 -7.60 26.72 -12.94
CA GLY A 31 -8.48 25.60 -12.76
C GLY A 31 -7.89 24.23 -13.07
N LEU A 32 -6.73 23.87 -12.47
CA LEU A 32 -6.20 22.51 -12.55
C LEU A 32 -7.28 21.47 -12.20
N ARG A 33 -7.57 20.56 -13.13
CA ARG A 33 -8.58 19.52 -13.00
C ARG A 33 -7.98 18.25 -12.42
N LEU A 34 -8.41 17.91 -11.20
CA LEU A 34 -7.94 16.75 -10.48
C LEU A 34 -8.96 15.61 -10.54
N ALA A 35 -8.55 14.45 -11.02
CA ALA A 35 -9.32 13.22 -10.90
C ALA A 35 -8.90 12.41 -9.69
N ILE A 36 -9.85 11.98 -8.85
CA ILE A 36 -9.63 10.96 -7.83
C ILE A 36 -10.29 9.68 -8.32
N LEU A 37 -9.48 8.68 -8.70
CA LEU A 37 -10.00 7.39 -9.15
C LEU A 37 -10.46 6.56 -7.94
N SER A 38 -11.76 6.52 -7.70
CA SER A 38 -12.34 5.83 -6.55
C SER A 38 -13.75 5.33 -6.85
N ARG A 39 -14.07 4.10 -6.44
CA ARG A 39 -15.43 3.54 -6.50
C ARG A 39 -16.38 4.11 -5.45
N GLY A 40 -15.90 4.91 -4.53
CA GLY A 40 -16.69 5.42 -3.43
C GLY A 40 -16.39 6.87 -3.08
N ALA A 41 -17.15 7.82 -3.61
CA ALA A 41 -17.03 9.24 -3.26
C ALA A 41 -17.31 9.50 -1.76
N ARG A 42 -18.11 8.64 -1.10
CA ARG A 42 -18.46 8.75 0.32
C ARG A 42 -17.44 8.12 1.26
N LEU A 43 -16.45 7.36 0.75
CA LEU A 43 -15.40 6.78 1.58
C LEU A 43 -14.63 7.91 2.28
N TYR A 44 -14.29 7.70 3.55
CA TYR A 44 -13.64 8.72 4.38
C TYR A 44 -12.43 9.35 3.67
N SER A 45 -11.47 8.53 3.25
CA SER A 45 -10.25 9.03 2.60
C SER A 45 -10.52 9.79 1.29
N THR A 46 -11.48 9.31 0.46
CA THR A 46 -11.86 9.98 -0.79
C THR A 46 -12.50 11.34 -0.50
N ARG A 47 -13.45 11.39 0.42
CA ARG A 47 -14.12 12.63 0.84
C ARG A 47 -13.10 13.65 1.38
N ARG A 48 -12.16 13.20 2.24
CA ARG A 48 -11.13 14.10 2.80
C ARG A 48 -10.22 14.69 1.71
N LEU A 49 -9.85 13.90 0.71
CA LEU A 49 -9.07 14.39 -0.44
C LEU A 49 -9.86 15.42 -1.26
N VAL A 50 -11.16 15.18 -1.51
CA VAL A 50 -12.03 16.13 -2.21
C VAL A 50 -12.17 17.44 -1.43
N GLU A 51 -12.46 17.36 -0.12
CA GLU A 51 -12.59 18.55 0.74
C GLU A 51 -11.30 19.39 0.71
N GLU A 52 -10.16 18.74 0.79
CA GLU A 52 -8.86 19.42 0.84
C GLU A 52 -8.45 19.99 -0.52
N ALA A 53 -8.78 19.30 -1.64
CA ALA A 53 -8.55 19.80 -2.98
C ALA A 53 -9.38 21.06 -3.27
N ARG A 54 -10.66 21.05 -2.89
CA ARG A 54 -11.54 22.22 -3.05
C ARG A 54 -11.08 23.43 -2.24
N LYS A 55 -10.56 23.23 -1.02
CA LYS A 55 -9.96 24.33 -0.23
C LYS A 55 -8.78 25.01 -0.93
N ARG A 56 -8.09 24.29 -1.82
CA ARG A 56 -7.00 24.81 -2.64
C ARG A 56 -7.45 25.38 -3.98
N GLY A 57 -8.75 25.45 -4.21
CA GLY A 57 -9.29 25.97 -5.47
C GLY A 57 -9.17 25.02 -6.66
N LEU A 58 -8.89 23.74 -6.43
CA LEU A 58 -8.80 22.74 -7.51
C LEU A 58 -10.19 22.33 -7.97
N ASP A 59 -10.37 22.17 -9.30
CA ASP A 59 -11.53 21.47 -9.84
C ASP A 59 -11.33 19.97 -9.65
N VAL A 60 -12.05 19.37 -8.69
CA VAL A 60 -11.87 17.97 -8.30
C VAL A 60 -13.10 17.13 -8.58
N ASN A 61 -12.89 16.03 -9.30
CA ASN A 61 -13.90 15.05 -9.64
C ASN A 61 -13.52 13.65 -9.12
N VAL A 62 -14.50 12.93 -8.55
CA VAL A 62 -14.33 11.52 -8.17
C VAL A 62 -14.89 10.68 -9.31
N LEU A 63 -14.02 9.88 -9.92
CA LEU A 63 -14.34 9.07 -11.10
C LEU A 63 -14.22 7.59 -10.75
N ASP A 64 -15.26 6.81 -11.04
CA ASP A 64 -15.20 5.36 -10.86
C ASP A 64 -14.32 4.74 -11.97
N PRO A 65 -13.22 4.06 -11.62
CA PRO A 65 -12.41 3.38 -12.64
C PRO A 65 -13.18 2.40 -13.52
N MET A 66 -14.29 1.84 -13.01
CA MET A 66 -15.11 0.87 -13.75
C MET A 66 -15.96 1.50 -14.85
N SER A 67 -16.10 2.84 -14.86
CA SER A 67 -16.90 3.59 -15.84
C SER A 67 -16.07 4.17 -16.99
N PHE A 68 -14.80 3.79 -17.10
CA PHE A 68 -13.92 4.23 -18.19
C PHE A 68 -14.00 3.30 -19.39
N SER A 69 -14.04 3.91 -20.59
CA SER A 69 -13.79 3.25 -21.87
C SER A 69 -12.47 3.76 -22.44
N LEU A 70 -11.59 2.83 -22.81
CA LEU A 70 -10.24 3.11 -23.30
C LEU A 70 -10.22 2.88 -24.81
N PHE A 71 -9.87 3.90 -25.57
CA PHE A 71 -9.75 3.84 -27.02
C PHE A 71 -8.27 3.75 -27.42
N VAL A 72 -7.96 2.87 -28.37
CA VAL A 72 -6.60 2.65 -28.87
C VAL A 72 -6.68 2.37 -30.37
N ASP A 73 -5.97 3.17 -31.17
CA ASP A 73 -5.74 2.91 -32.59
C ASP A 73 -4.31 3.32 -33.00
N ASP A 74 -4.01 3.26 -34.27
CA ASP A 74 -2.71 3.64 -34.85
C ASP A 74 -2.46 5.15 -34.88
N ASN A 75 -3.49 5.98 -34.64
CA ASN A 75 -3.38 7.44 -34.54
C ASN A 75 -3.18 7.89 -33.09
N GLY A 76 -3.44 7.02 -32.10
CA GLY A 76 -3.23 7.35 -30.69
C GLY A 76 -4.14 6.63 -29.71
N ILE A 77 -4.26 7.22 -28.54
CA ILE A 77 -5.07 6.72 -27.44
C ILE A 77 -5.96 7.83 -26.90
N ASP A 78 -7.18 7.48 -26.49
CA ASP A 78 -8.14 8.42 -25.91
C ASP A 78 -8.97 7.73 -24.83
N VAL A 79 -9.68 8.50 -24.02
CA VAL A 79 -10.43 7.99 -22.87
C VAL A 79 -11.79 8.67 -22.74
N MET A 80 -12.80 7.86 -22.46
CA MET A 80 -14.14 8.32 -22.10
C MET A 80 -14.52 7.85 -20.70
N HIS A 81 -15.24 8.67 -19.98
CA HIS A 81 -15.85 8.32 -18.70
C HIS A 81 -17.37 8.53 -18.82
N GLU A 82 -18.14 7.49 -18.53
CA GLU A 82 -19.61 7.52 -18.65
C GLU A 82 -20.09 8.04 -20.04
N GLY A 83 -19.40 7.63 -21.10
CA GLY A 83 -19.75 7.97 -22.47
C GLY A 83 -19.40 9.43 -22.88
N ARG A 84 -18.62 10.17 -22.08
CA ARG A 84 -18.17 11.53 -22.39
C ARG A 84 -16.64 11.59 -22.38
N PRO A 85 -16.03 12.46 -23.20
CA PRO A 85 -14.60 12.71 -23.13
C PRO A 85 -14.19 13.07 -21.70
N ALA A 86 -13.16 12.42 -21.19
CA ALA A 86 -12.64 12.68 -19.85
C ALA A 86 -11.43 13.61 -19.94
N ALA A 87 -11.56 14.80 -19.33
CA ALA A 87 -10.53 15.83 -19.37
C ALA A 87 -10.11 16.20 -17.93
N PHE A 88 -8.88 15.86 -17.57
CA PHE A 88 -8.24 16.21 -16.30
C PHE A 88 -6.72 16.23 -16.49
N ASP A 89 -6.02 16.87 -15.56
CA ASP A 89 -4.59 17.16 -15.70
C ASP A 89 -3.75 16.29 -14.75
N ALA A 90 -4.37 15.86 -13.65
CA ALA A 90 -3.71 15.04 -12.64
C ALA A 90 -4.65 13.99 -12.04
N VAL A 91 -4.06 12.89 -11.55
CA VAL A 91 -4.78 11.73 -11.03
C VAL A 91 -4.27 11.29 -9.66
N ILE A 92 -5.17 11.14 -8.70
CA ILE A 92 -4.90 10.41 -7.44
C ILE A 92 -5.59 9.05 -7.50
N PRO A 93 -4.84 7.94 -7.66
CA PRO A 93 -5.42 6.62 -7.67
C PRO A 93 -5.78 6.15 -6.25
N ARG A 94 -7.08 5.89 -6.02
CA ARG A 94 -7.62 5.23 -4.83
C ARG A 94 -8.24 3.89 -5.21
N ILE A 95 -7.47 3.11 -5.97
CA ILE A 95 -7.89 1.83 -6.53
C ILE A 95 -7.98 0.78 -5.41
N GLY A 96 -9.15 0.20 -5.21
CA GLY A 96 -9.36 -0.90 -4.26
C GLY A 96 -8.75 -2.22 -4.76
N HIS A 97 -8.48 -3.17 -3.84
CA HIS A 97 -7.89 -4.47 -4.19
C HIS A 97 -8.76 -5.25 -5.19
N SER A 98 -10.08 -5.24 -5.01
CA SER A 98 -11.03 -6.00 -5.85
C SER A 98 -11.06 -5.58 -7.32
N ILE A 99 -10.58 -4.38 -7.64
CA ILE A 99 -10.55 -3.84 -9.02
C ILE A 99 -9.13 -3.56 -9.51
N THR A 100 -8.11 -4.16 -8.87
CA THR A 100 -6.70 -3.87 -9.18
C THR A 100 -6.40 -3.95 -10.66
N ARG A 101 -6.76 -5.07 -11.31
CA ARG A 101 -6.45 -5.29 -12.73
C ARG A 101 -7.05 -4.22 -13.63
N HIS A 102 -8.33 -3.92 -13.45
CA HIS A 102 -9.02 -2.92 -14.26
C HIS A 102 -8.57 -1.49 -13.94
N GLY A 103 -8.54 -1.14 -12.66
CA GLY A 103 -8.11 0.20 -12.24
C GLY A 103 -6.68 0.54 -12.66
N VAL A 104 -5.77 -0.44 -12.64
CA VAL A 104 -4.40 -0.26 -13.14
C VAL A 104 -4.39 -0.14 -14.67
N ALA A 105 -5.25 -0.85 -15.40
CA ALA A 105 -5.34 -0.69 -16.85
C ALA A 105 -5.76 0.74 -17.22
N VAL A 106 -6.79 1.27 -16.54
CA VAL A 106 -7.19 2.68 -16.69
C VAL A 106 -6.04 3.63 -16.37
N LEU A 107 -5.40 3.44 -15.20
CA LEU A 107 -4.32 4.33 -14.76
C LEU A 107 -3.15 4.35 -15.75
N ARG A 108 -2.72 3.17 -16.26
CA ARG A 108 -1.66 3.08 -17.27
C ARG A 108 -2.02 3.78 -18.57
N HIS A 109 -3.28 3.71 -18.98
CA HIS A 109 -3.76 4.40 -20.16
C HIS A 109 -3.64 5.92 -19.99
N LEU A 110 -4.05 6.43 -18.82
CA LEU A 110 -3.91 7.85 -18.47
C LEU A 110 -2.45 8.29 -18.40
N GLU A 111 -1.56 7.43 -17.86
CA GLU A 111 -0.11 7.67 -17.86
C GLU A 111 0.46 7.76 -19.28
N GLN A 112 0.02 6.91 -20.22
CA GLN A 112 0.41 6.96 -21.62
C GLN A 112 -0.10 8.22 -22.34
N MET A 113 -1.22 8.79 -21.89
CA MET A 113 -1.73 10.08 -22.34
C MET A 113 -0.96 11.29 -21.75
N GLY A 114 0.09 11.03 -20.95
CA GLY A 114 0.91 12.07 -20.32
C GLY A 114 0.32 12.68 -19.05
N MET A 115 -0.74 12.10 -18.49
CA MET A 115 -1.34 12.62 -17.25
C MET A 115 -0.46 12.33 -16.05
N TRP A 116 -0.29 13.32 -15.19
CA TRP A 116 0.44 13.13 -13.94
C TRP A 116 -0.34 12.24 -12.97
N THR A 117 0.33 11.26 -12.35
CA THR A 117 -0.29 10.36 -11.38
C THR A 117 0.47 10.37 -10.05
N ALA A 118 -0.26 10.41 -8.93
CA ALA A 118 0.34 10.37 -7.59
C ALA A 118 1.09 9.05 -7.33
N ASN A 119 0.54 7.94 -7.82
CA ASN A 119 1.18 6.63 -7.85
C ASN A 119 1.03 6.03 -9.23
N THR A 120 2.07 5.37 -9.73
CA THR A 120 2.03 4.73 -11.05
C THR A 120 1.26 3.41 -11.00
N GLY A 121 0.68 3.01 -12.14
CA GLY A 121 0.05 1.70 -12.30
C GLY A 121 1.03 0.56 -12.02
N GLN A 122 2.30 0.71 -12.42
CA GLN A 122 3.36 -0.26 -12.11
C GLN A 122 3.64 -0.34 -10.61
N GLY A 123 3.78 0.79 -9.92
CA GLY A 123 4.01 0.83 -8.48
C GLY A 123 2.87 0.18 -7.69
N ILE A 124 1.62 0.40 -8.11
CA ILE A 124 0.44 -0.26 -7.51
C ILE A 124 0.52 -1.78 -7.67
N LEU A 125 0.88 -2.30 -8.84
CA LEU A 125 1.02 -3.74 -9.05
C LEU A 125 2.15 -4.35 -8.22
N GLN A 126 3.32 -3.71 -8.23
CA GLN A 126 4.48 -4.15 -7.47
C GLN A 126 4.20 -4.23 -5.97
N SER A 127 3.53 -3.22 -5.42
CA SER A 127 3.20 -3.19 -3.98
C SER A 127 2.14 -4.23 -3.58
N ARG A 128 1.29 -4.67 -4.51
CA ARG A 128 0.23 -5.64 -4.24
C ARG A 128 0.65 -7.10 -4.37
N ASP A 129 1.71 -7.36 -5.10
CA ASP A 129 2.34 -8.66 -5.14
C ASP A 129 3.35 -8.76 -3.98
N LYS A 130 2.96 -9.48 -2.91
CA LYS A 130 3.78 -9.60 -1.69
C LYS A 130 5.17 -10.18 -1.95
N LEU A 131 5.26 -11.17 -2.86
CA LEU A 131 6.56 -11.77 -3.19
C LEU A 131 7.41 -10.78 -3.98
N HIS A 132 6.85 -10.19 -5.04
CA HIS A 132 7.57 -9.23 -5.88
C HIS A 132 8.00 -8.00 -5.07
N ALA A 133 7.14 -7.46 -4.21
CA ALA A 133 7.51 -6.37 -3.31
C ALA A 133 8.71 -6.75 -2.43
N SER A 134 8.67 -7.91 -1.78
CA SER A 134 9.78 -8.40 -0.94
C SER A 134 11.08 -8.57 -1.74
N GLN A 135 11.00 -9.09 -2.97
CA GLN A 135 12.16 -9.24 -3.85
C GLN A 135 12.78 -7.88 -4.23
N LEU A 136 11.95 -6.89 -4.59
CA LEU A 136 12.41 -5.54 -4.93
C LEU A 136 13.05 -4.85 -3.72
N LEU A 137 12.42 -4.95 -2.54
CA LEU A 137 12.94 -4.37 -1.31
C LEU A 137 14.29 -5.00 -0.94
N ALA A 138 14.37 -6.33 -0.91
CA ALA A 138 15.60 -7.07 -0.56
C ALA A 138 16.74 -6.79 -1.55
N ARG A 139 16.46 -6.77 -2.86
CA ARG A 139 17.43 -6.41 -3.90
C ARG A 139 18.03 -5.01 -3.68
N ASN A 140 17.22 -4.08 -3.18
CA ASN A 140 17.65 -2.71 -2.88
C ASN A 140 18.17 -2.55 -1.43
N LYS A 141 18.49 -3.67 -0.75
CA LYS A 141 19.03 -3.68 0.63
C LYS A 141 18.13 -2.93 1.63
N ILE A 142 16.83 -3.01 1.44
CA ILE A 142 15.85 -2.55 2.42
C ILE A 142 15.54 -3.72 3.34
N PRO A 143 15.62 -3.54 4.67
CA PRO A 143 15.39 -4.61 5.61
C PRO A 143 13.96 -5.16 5.53
N VAL A 144 13.83 -6.47 5.37
CA VAL A 144 12.56 -7.22 5.35
C VAL A 144 12.74 -8.49 6.19
N PRO A 145 11.70 -9.06 6.80
CA PRO A 145 11.79 -10.37 7.43
C PRO A 145 12.19 -11.43 6.40
N LYS A 146 13.05 -12.37 6.78
CA LYS A 146 13.46 -13.49 5.91
C LYS A 146 12.22 -14.23 5.41
N THR A 147 12.16 -14.51 4.12
CA THR A 147 10.96 -15.06 3.50
C THR A 147 11.34 -16.09 2.44
N VAL A 148 10.72 -17.24 2.47
CA VAL A 148 10.85 -18.31 1.48
C VAL A 148 9.50 -18.55 0.79
N TYR A 149 9.51 -18.61 -0.53
CA TYR A 149 8.36 -18.99 -1.34
C TYR A 149 8.33 -20.51 -1.50
N VAL A 150 7.22 -21.15 -1.12
CA VAL A 150 7.07 -22.60 -1.11
C VAL A 150 5.99 -23.04 -2.09
N ARG A 151 6.33 -24.04 -2.90
CA ARG A 151 5.41 -24.70 -3.86
C ARG A 151 5.31 -26.19 -3.66
N ASP A 152 6.23 -26.78 -2.89
CA ASP A 152 6.25 -28.20 -2.57
C ASP A 152 6.35 -28.40 -1.05
N THR A 153 5.75 -29.46 -0.56
CA THR A 153 5.85 -29.85 0.87
C THR A 153 7.23 -30.36 1.24
N ALA A 154 8.00 -30.86 0.29
CA ALA A 154 9.39 -31.29 0.51
C ALA A 154 10.30 -30.13 0.91
N ASP A 155 9.98 -28.89 0.53
CA ASP A 155 10.81 -27.70 0.80
C ASP A 155 10.53 -27.08 2.18
N ILE A 156 9.54 -27.54 2.94
CA ILE A 156 9.06 -26.88 4.17
C ILE A 156 10.14 -26.88 5.25
N GLU A 157 10.84 -27.98 5.47
CA GLU A 157 11.88 -28.08 6.51
C GLU A 157 13.03 -27.10 6.21
N HIS A 158 13.51 -27.14 4.98
CA HIS A 158 14.55 -26.20 4.53
C HIS A 158 14.08 -24.74 4.60
N ALA A 159 12.82 -24.46 4.24
CA ALA A 159 12.25 -23.12 4.33
C ALA A 159 12.19 -22.61 5.78
N ILE A 160 11.82 -23.46 6.74
CA ILE A 160 11.82 -23.11 8.17
C ILE A 160 13.25 -22.81 8.65
N GLU A 161 14.23 -23.64 8.30
CA GLU A 161 15.64 -23.40 8.63
C GLU A 161 16.16 -22.10 8.01
N ALA A 162 15.86 -21.86 6.73
CA ALA A 162 16.33 -20.67 6.01
C ALA A 162 15.81 -19.35 6.58
N VAL A 163 14.61 -19.35 7.19
CA VAL A 163 14.06 -18.16 7.86
C VAL A 163 14.50 -18.02 9.31
N GLY A 164 15.30 -18.95 9.85
CA GLY A 164 15.85 -18.88 11.20
C GLY A 164 15.16 -19.79 12.22
N GLY A 165 14.34 -20.73 11.78
CA GLY A 165 13.67 -21.71 12.64
C GLY A 165 12.26 -21.31 13.06
N LEU A 166 11.69 -22.13 13.96
CA LEU A 166 10.35 -21.91 14.51
C LEU A 166 10.38 -20.93 15.71
N PRO A 167 9.28 -20.18 15.94
CA PRO A 167 8.03 -20.17 15.19
C PRO A 167 8.14 -19.41 13.85
N VAL A 168 7.25 -19.73 12.90
CA VAL A 168 7.19 -19.09 11.58
C VAL A 168 5.82 -18.52 11.27
N VAL A 169 5.78 -17.52 10.40
CA VAL A 169 4.53 -16.99 9.84
C VAL A 169 4.30 -17.55 8.45
N VAL A 170 3.20 -18.28 8.27
CA VAL A 170 2.76 -18.77 6.96
C VAL A 170 1.78 -17.77 6.38
N LYS A 171 2.04 -17.29 5.15
CA LYS A 171 1.20 -16.32 4.45
C LYS A 171 0.74 -16.86 3.10
N VAL A 172 -0.51 -16.64 2.76
CA VAL A 172 -1.01 -16.79 1.39
C VAL A 172 -0.78 -15.46 0.66
N THR A 173 -0.25 -15.51 -0.56
CA THR A 173 0.06 -14.29 -1.34
C THR A 173 -1.19 -13.51 -1.73
N GLU A 174 -2.30 -14.21 -1.93
CA GLU A 174 -3.60 -13.62 -2.23
C GLU A 174 -4.43 -13.49 -0.94
N GLY A 175 -4.71 -12.28 -0.54
CA GLY A 175 -5.52 -11.96 0.64
C GLY A 175 -5.28 -10.55 1.12
N THR A 176 -6.29 -9.96 1.74
CA THR A 176 -6.26 -8.61 2.33
C THR A 176 -6.58 -8.67 3.81
N GLN A 177 -6.24 -7.63 4.55
CA GLN A 177 -6.65 -7.44 5.96
C GLN A 177 -6.22 -8.57 6.91
N GLY A 178 -5.07 -9.22 6.65
CA GLY A 178 -4.56 -10.30 7.50
C GLY A 178 -5.25 -11.66 7.31
N GLN A 179 -6.17 -11.79 6.35
CA GLN A 179 -6.71 -13.09 5.96
C GLN A 179 -5.61 -13.93 5.30
N GLY A 180 -5.50 -15.20 5.72
CA GLY A 180 -4.45 -16.11 5.22
C GLY A 180 -3.06 -15.87 5.80
N VAL A 181 -2.97 -15.32 7.03
CA VAL A 181 -1.71 -15.15 7.80
C VAL A 181 -1.82 -15.97 9.08
N PHE A 182 -0.87 -16.89 9.29
CA PHE A 182 -0.92 -17.88 10.37
C PHE A 182 0.43 -18.01 11.08
N LEU A 183 0.46 -17.86 12.39
CA LEU A 183 1.62 -18.18 13.21
C LEU A 183 1.64 -19.69 13.51
N ARG A 184 2.79 -20.34 13.32
CA ARG A 184 2.98 -21.78 13.57
C ARG A 184 4.20 -22.01 14.42
N HIS A 185 4.03 -22.85 15.44
CA HIS A 185 5.05 -23.10 16.47
C HIS A 185 5.78 -24.41 16.26
N THR A 186 5.23 -25.32 15.45
CA THR A 186 5.82 -26.63 15.21
C THR A 186 5.93 -26.95 13.72
N TYR A 187 6.88 -27.81 13.36
CA TYR A 187 7.02 -28.32 12.00
C TYR A 187 5.74 -29.00 11.50
N TYR A 188 5.14 -29.81 12.36
CA TYR A 188 3.96 -30.58 12.01
C TYR A 188 2.75 -29.69 11.68
N GLU A 189 2.49 -28.65 12.49
CA GLU A 189 1.44 -27.66 12.22
C GLU A 189 1.71 -26.89 10.92
N THR A 190 2.97 -26.53 10.67
CA THR A 190 3.37 -25.81 9.47
C THR A 190 3.15 -26.67 8.24
N ARG A 191 3.63 -27.91 8.27
CA ARG A 191 3.48 -28.87 7.16
C ARG A 191 2.02 -29.12 6.82
N ASN A 192 1.18 -29.44 7.80
CA ASN A 192 -0.23 -29.71 7.58
C ASN A 192 -0.97 -28.51 6.97
N LEU A 193 -0.68 -27.30 7.48
CA LEU A 193 -1.27 -26.09 6.93
C LEU A 193 -0.82 -25.84 5.50
N VAL A 194 0.49 -25.91 5.22
CA VAL A 194 1.04 -25.68 3.88
C VAL A 194 0.50 -26.71 2.91
N GLN A 195 0.47 -27.99 3.27
CA GLN A 195 -0.11 -29.05 2.44
C GLN A 195 -1.57 -28.75 2.08
N GLY A 196 -2.40 -28.38 3.06
CA GLY A 196 -3.79 -28.00 2.81
C GLY A 196 -3.92 -26.78 1.89
N LEU A 197 -3.07 -25.77 2.06
CA LEU A 197 -3.09 -24.57 1.23
C LEU A 197 -2.59 -24.82 -0.19
N LEU A 198 -1.60 -25.69 -0.41
CA LEU A 198 -1.09 -26.03 -1.74
C LEU A 198 -2.16 -26.64 -2.65
N HIS A 199 -3.12 -27.38 -2.10
CA HIS A 199 -4.28 -27.88 -2.86
C HIS A 199 -5.13 -26.75 -3.46
N THR A 200 -5.11 -25.56 -2.87
CA THR A 200 -5.85 -24.39 -3.40
C THR A 200 -5.13 -23.69 -4.55
N LYS A 201 -3.99 -24.18 -4.99
CA LYS A 201 -3.10 -23.59 -6.02
C LYS A 201 -2.59 -22.19 -5.68
N LYS A 202 -2.76 -21.74 -4.43
CA LYS A 202 -2.26 -20.44 -3.98
C LYS A 202 -0.76 -20.50 -3.68
N ALA A 203 -0.10 -19.40 -3.91
CA ALA A 203 1.29 -19.23 -3.53
C ALA A 203 1.42 -19.04 -2.02
N ILE A 204 2.42 -19.66 -1.43
CA ILE A 204 2.65 -19.67 0.02
C ILE A 204 4.02 -19.08 0.32
N LEU A 205 4.05 -18.21 1.32
CA LEU A 205 5.28 -17.67 1.90
C LEU A 205 5.44 -18.22 3.32
N ILE A 206 6.62 -18.74 3.64
CA ILE A 206 7.08 -18.99 5.02
C ILE A 206 8.02 -17.85 5.36
N GLN A 207 7.70 -17.15 6.44
CA GLN A 207 8.41 -15.93 6.84
C GLN A 207 8.86 -16.03 8.29
N GLU A 208 10.03 -15.44 8.56
CA GLU A 208 10.56 -15.22 9.91
C GLU A 208 9.52 -14.54 10.80
N TYR A 209 9.36 -15.04 11.99
CA TYR A 209 8.53 -14.42 13.01
C TYR A 209 9.38 -13.47 13.86
N ILE A 210 9.02 -12.19 13.85
CA ILE A 210 9.70 -11.17 14.64
C ILE A 210 9.02 -11.08 16.00
N ALA A 211 9.64 -11.73 16.99
CA ALA A 211 9.06 -11.91 18.31
C ALA A 211 8.89 -10.58 19.07
N GLU A 212 9.80 -9.63 18.85
CA GLU A 212 9.80 -8.29 19.47
C GLU A 212 8.57 -7.48 19.05
N SER A 213 8.07 -7.73 17.86
CA SER A 213 6.86 -7.08 17.31
C SER A 213 5.59 -7.91 17.51
N HIS A 214 5.53 -8.85 18.45
CA HIS A 214 4.34 -9.66 18.67
C HIS A 214 3.08 -8.79 18.88
N GLY A 215 2.13 -8.90 17.95
CA GLY A 215 0.87 -8.13 18.00
C GLY A 215 1.04 -6.63 17.80
N THR A 216 2.19 -6.15 17.36
CA THR A 216 2.43 -4.73 17.11
C THR A 216 3.07 -4.50 15.74
N ASP A 217 2.75 -3.39 15.11
CA ASP A 217 3.49 -2.84 13.99
C ASP A 217 3.41 -1.31 13.99
N ILE A 218 4.27 -0.71 13.19
CA ILE A 218 4.26 0.73 12.93
C ILE A 218 3.79 0.97 11.51
N ARG A 219 2.78 1.83 11.34
CA ARG A 219 2.36 2.34 10.04
C ARG A 219 2.87 3.74 9.83
N ALA A 220 3.76 3.90 8.86
CA ALA A 220 4.25 5.19 8.37
C ALA A 220 3.49 5.60 7.10
N LEU A 221 2.92 6.79 7.07
CA LEU A 221 2.34 7.38 5.87
C LEU A 221 3.43 8.20 5.17
N VAL A 222 3.91 7.69 4.04
CA VAL A 222 4.89 8.35 3.18
C VAL A 222 4.17 9.19 2.14
N VAL A 223 4.62 10.44 1.96
CA VAL A 223 4.16 11.36 0.92
C VAL A 223 5.38 12.04 0.32
N GLY A 224 5.66 11.78 -0.94
CA GLY A 224 6.91 12.20 -1.57
C GLY A 224 8.11 11.52 -0.91
N ASP A 225 8.98 12.32 -0.34
CA ASP A 225 10.26 11.88 0.25
C ASP A 225 10.26 11.89 1.78
N ARG A 226 9.11 12.05 2.44
CA ARG A 226 9.02 12.16 3.90
C ARG A 226 7.87 11.35 4.48
N VAL A 227 7.98 10.99 5.75
CA VAL A 227 6.89 10.43 6.55
C VAL A 227 6.08 11.58 7.16
N VAL A 228 4.80 11.69 6.79
CA VAL A 228 3.90 12.77 7.25
C VAL A 228 3.04 12.39 8.44
N ALA A 229 2.94 11.09 8.72
CA ALA A 229 2.27 10.57 9.91
C ALA A 229 2.81 9.19 10.25
N CYS A 230 2.93 8.90 11.54
CA CYS A 230 3.37 7.61 12.04
C CYS A 230 2.49 7.17 13.22
N MET A 231 2.14 5.90 13.25
CA MET A 231 1.31 5.34 14.32
C MET A 231 1.72 3.90 14.63
N ARG A 232 1.69 3.53 15.89
CA ARG A 232 1.79 2.13 16.33
C ARG A 232 0.40 1.53 16.42
N ARG A 233 0.23 0.36 15.83
CA ARG A 233 -0.98 -0.44 15.95
C ARG A 233 -0.70 -1.61 16.89
N ARG A 234 -1.61 -1.87 17.82
CA ARG A 234 -1.50 -2.99 18.76
C ARG A 234 -2.75 -3.86 18.65
N ALA A 235 -2.53 -5.16 18.52
CA ALA A 235 -3.58 -6.16 18.62
C ALA A 235 -4.16 -6.22 20.03
N ARG A 236 -5.35 -6.78 20.16
CA ARG A 236 -5.94 -7.09 21.47
C ARG A 236 -5.67 -8.54 21.87
N GLY A 237 -5.40 -8.75 23.15
CA GLY A 237 -5.23 -10.07 23.74
C GLY A 237 -4.01 -10.81 23.19
N ARG A 238 -4.21 -12.06 22.72
CA ARG A 238 -3.14 -12.94 22.22
C ARG A 238 -3.02 -12.92 20.68
N GLU A 239 -3.70 -12.00 20.00
CA GLU A 239 -3.60 -11.90 18.56
C GLU A 239 -2.22 -11.34 18.16
N PHE A 240 -1.54 -12.02 17.25
CA PHE A 240 -0.22 -11.60 16.78
C PHE A 240 -0.26 -10.64 15.58
N ARG A 241 -1.44 -10.49 14.93
CA ARG A 241 -1.66 -9.58 13.81
C ARG A 241 -2.16 -8.25 14.31
N SER A 242 -1.42 -7.18 14.06
CA SER A 242 -1.69 -5.82 14.54
C SER A 242 -2.76 -5.04 13.77
N ASN A 243 -3.48 -5.68 12.83
CA ASN A 243 -4.47 -5.02 11.98
C ASN A 243 -5.59 -4.33 12.79
N PHE A 244 -5.78 -3.02 12.60
CA PHE A 244 -6.79 -2.20 13.29
C PHE A 244 -8.22 -2.74 13.15
N HIS A 245 -8.54 -3.34 12.00
CA HIS A 245 -9.86 -3.96 11.76
C HIS A 245 -10.20 -5.14 12.68
N LEU A 246 -9.21 -5.65 13.43
CA LEU A 246 -9.39 -6.69 14.44
C LEU A 246 -9.57 -6.11 15.86
N ASN A 247 -10.12 -4.89 15.98
CA ASN A 247 -10.30 -4.19 17.25
C ASN A 247 -9.00 -3.82 18.00
N GLY A 248 -7.91 -3.64 17.26
CA GLY A 248 -6.65 -3.15 17.81
C GLY A 248 -6.73 -1.69 18.28
N THR A 249 -5.75 -1.26 19.05
CA THR A 249 -5.54 0.13 19.45
C THR A 249 -4.51 0.81 18.57
N VAL A 250 -4.59 2.14 18.47
CA VAL A 250 -3.65 2.97 17.71
C VAL A 250 -3.13 4.06 18.62
N GLU A 251 -1.83 4.24 18.65
CA GLU A 251 -1.16 5.33 19.34
C GLU A 251 -0.21 6.08 18.40
N PRO A 252 -0.06 7.40 18.50
CA PRO A 252 0.95 8.14 17.77
C PRO A 252 2.35 7.69 18.21
N VAL A 253 3.28 7.67 17.26
CA VAL A 253 4.70 7.34 17.51
C VAL A 253 5.54 8.52 17.10
N GLU A 254 6.53 8.86 17.91
CA GLU A 254 7.57 9.80 17.53
C GLU A 254 8.41 9.18 16.40
N LEU A 255 8.67 9.97 15.37
CA LEU A 255 9.34 9.48 14.17
C LEU A 255 10.84 9.33 14.42
N ASP A 256 11.32 8.10 14.38
CA ASP A 256 12.75 7.79 14.39
C ASP A 256 13.34 8.00 12.98
N PRO A 257 14.48 8.68 12.82
CA PRO A 257 15.15 8.87 11.53
C PRO A 257 15.43 7.59 10.75
N ALA A 258 15.81 6.49 11.44
CA ALA A 258 16.04 5.20 10.79
C ALA A 258 14.74 4.60 10.22
N LEU A 259 13.64 4.76 10.94
CA LEU A 259 12.31 4.33 10.49
C LEU A 259 11.86 5.17 9.29
N GLU A 260 12.06 6.49 9.32
CA GLU A 260 11.72 7.37 8.20
C GLU A 260 12.50 7.01 6.94
N GLU A 261 13.83 6.84 7.06
CA GLU A 261 14.69 6.45 5.94
C GLU A 261 14.21 5.14 5.30
N VAL A 262 13.98 4.10 6.11
CA VAL A 262 13.53 2.80 5.61
C VAL A 262 12.17 2.90 4.94
N ALA A 263 11.21 3.62 5.54
CA ALA A 263 9.87 3.80 4.97
C ALA A 263 9.89 4.55 3.64
N CYS A 264 10.60 5.67 3.55
CA CYS A 264 10.72 6.46 2.33
C CYS A 264 11.42 5.70 1.21
N ARG A 265 12.51 4.98 1.53
CA ARG A 265 13.21 4.12 0.55
C ARG A 265 12.31 2.99 0.04
N ALA A 266 11.52 2.37 0.92
CA ALA A 266 10.59 1.30 0.54
C ALA A 266 9.52 1.81 -0.44
N ALA A 267 8.90 2.97 -0.17
CA ALA A 267 7.94 3.58 -1.06
C ALA A 267 8.56 3.92 -2.43
N ARG A 268 9.75 4.53 -2.43
CA ARG A 268 10.48 4.92 -3.65
C ARG A 268 10.85 3.73 -4.52
N VAL A 269 11.39 2.64 -3.93
CA VAL A 269 11.78 1.43 -4.65
C VAL A 269 10.59 0.76 -5.34
N LEU A 270 9.41 0.85 -4.74
CA LEU A 270 8.17 0.35 -5.33
C LEU A 270 7.49 1.35 -6.28
N GLY A 271 8.08 2.51 -6.54
CA GLY A 271 7.53 3.52 -7.44
C GLY A 271 6.28 4.22 -6.90
N LEU A 272 6.18 4.36 -5.58
CA LEU A 272 5.05 5.00 -4.90
C LEU A 272 5.45 6.35 -4.30
N ARG A 273 4.70 7.41 -4.63
CA ARG A 273 4.82 8.72 -3.99
C ARG A 273 3.90 8.88 -2.78
N VAL A 274 2.82 8.08 -2.74
CA VAL A 274 1.91 8.02 -1.59
C VAL A 274 1.78 6.57 -1.17
N ALA A 275 2.26 6.24 0.03
CA ALA A 275 2.28 4.87 0.51
C ALA A 275 2.03 4.79 2.03
N GLY A 276 1.36 3.73 2.45
CA GLY A 276 1.34 3.30 3.84
C GLY A 276 2.35 2.17 4.01
N VAL A 277 3.45 2.42 4.70
CA VAL A 277 4.48 1.42 4.95
C VAL A 277 4.27 0.82 6.35
N ASP A 278 4.08 -0.48 6.39
CA ASP A 278 3.95 -1.23 7.64
C ASP A 278 5.32 -1.81 8.02
N LEU A 279 5.79 -1.50 9.22
CA LEU A 279 7.11 -1.88 9.72
C LEU A 279 6.98 -2.68 11.02
N LEU A 280 7.86 -3.67 11.16
CA LEU A 280 8.10 -4.39 12.42
C LEU A 280 9.34 -3.82 13.10
N GLU A 281 9.26 -3.65 14.42
CA GLU A 281 10.42 -3.32 15.24
C GLU A 281 11.17 -4.62 15.56
N SER A 282 12.47 -4.66 15.29
CA SER A 282 13.34 -5.79 15.64
C SER A 282 14.59 -5.32 16.36
N ILE A 283 15.32 -6.24 16.98
CA ILE A 283 16.62 -5.95 17.61
C ILE A 283 17.67 -5.41 16.63
N HIS A 284 17.44 -5.59 15.32
CA HIS A 284 18.33 -5.12 14.25
C HIS A 284 17.81 -3.85 13.55
N GLY A 285 16.76 -3.23 14.09
CA GLY A 285 16.12 -2.05 13.51
C GLY A 285 14.79 -2.37 12.79
N PRO A 286 14.20 -1.39 12.09
CA PRO A 286 12.91 -1.55 11.44
C PRO A 286 12.98 -2.47 10.23
N LEU A 287 12.01 -3.39 10.11
CA LEU A 287 11.83 -4.30 8.98
C LEU A 287 10.54 -3.97 8.24
N VAL A 288 10.59 -3.81 6.93
CA VAL A 288 9.39 -3.55 6.11
C VAL A 288 8.57 -4.83 5.97
N LEU A 289 7.34 -4.81 6.47
CA LEU A 289 6.40 -5.91 6.38
C LEU A 289 5.54 -5.85 5.12
N GLU A 290 5.01 -4.66 4.80
CA GLU A 290 4.11 -4.44 3.68
C GLU A 290 4.12 -2.96 3.26
N VAL A 291 3.90 -2.69 1.97
CA VAL A 291 3.74 -1.34 1.43
C VAL A 291 2.41 -1.23 0.70
N ASN A 292 1.56 -0.33 1.18
CA ASN A 292 0.19 -0.15 0.70
C ASN A 292 0.08 1.08 -0.20
N SER A 293 -0.29 0.89 -1.48
CA SER A 293 -0.41 1.96 -2.49
C SER A 293 -1.66 2.83 -2.37
N SER A 294 -2.61 2.45 -1.53
CA SER A 294 -3.85 3.21 -1.27
C SER A 294 -4.16 3.22 0.23
N PRO A 295 -3.29 3.82 1.06
CA PRO A 295 -3.46 3.80 2.52
C PRO A 295 -4.74 4.52 2.95
N GLY A 296 -5.38 4.05 4.05
CA GLY A 296 -6.41 4.79 4.74
C GLY A 296 -5.85 6.09 5.34
N LEU A 297 -6.69 7.12 5.45
CA LEU A 297 -6.34 8.42 6.04
C LEU A 297 -7.03 8.65 7.39
N GLU A 298 -7.62 7.59 7.91
CA GLU A 298 -8.35 7.58 9.20
C GLU A 298 -7.43 7.63 10.40
#